data_8ea9e8b74a5305c453f7831f0b955040
#
_entry.id   8ea9e8b74a5305c453f7831f0b955040
#
_cell.length_a   1.000
_cell.length_b   1.000
_cell.length_c   1.000
_cell.angle_alpha   90.00
_cell.angle_beta   90.00
_cell.angle_gamma   90.00
#
_symmetry.space_group_name_H-M   'P 1'
#
loop_
_entity.id
_entity.type
_entity.pdbx_description
1 polymer ?
#
loop_
_entity_poly.entity_id
_entity_poly.type
_entity_poly.pdbx_seq_one_letter_code
_entity_poly.pdbx_strand_id
1 'polypeptide(L)'
;MLSSRAFLITILILGTSFSISAQQRPLITEDVDIIPPGTIRIEAGIDFLQGAKYTVSGLTGDLTRVGVIGFNVGLSPNVEFQIEGVAQNFLSINSRGPSAVPLSLDPGANSANDTGDFTLATKIKLRAETARGPSLGFRFGVQLPNSNQSRGIGLNQTNAFGSILVGKKFGRDGRLNTFGNLGLAILTAPTALFTQNDVITYGVAGIFRVNKQFSIAGEVNGRANTRPGDGPLGTESQAEARLGMQIRASGLRFDFAGIKGLTNFTHNSGVTIGVTYDTPTVFAPAK
;
A
#
# COMPACT_ATOMS: atom_id res chain seq x y z
N MET A 1 -12.85 -55.30 6.09
CA MET A 1 -12.79 -54.49 7.31
C MET A 1 -11.40 -53.86 7.39
N LEU A 2 -11.17 -52.73 6.75
CA LEU A 2 -9.94 -51.94 6.89
C LEU A 2 -10.26 -50.71 7.73
N SER A 3 -9.48 -50.55 8.76
CA SER A 3 -9.73 -49.77 9.94
C SER A 3 -9.79 -48.24 9.71
N SER A 4 -10.82 -47.67 10.27
CA SER A 4 -11.11 -46.22 10.38
C SER A 4 -10.09 -45.41 11.25
N ARG A 5 -8.84 -45.88 11.41
CA ARG A 5 -7.80 -45.24 12.21
C ARG A 5 -6.81 -44.41 11.41
N ALA A 6 -6.83 -44.49 10.08
CA ALA A 6 -5.93 -43.70 9.21
C ALA A 6 -6.46 -42.29 8.86
N PHE A 7 -7.75 -42.00 9.12
CA PHE A 7 -8.37 -40.72 8.74
C PHE A 7 -8.29 -39.65 9.85
N LEU A 8 -7.89 -40.04 11.06
CA LEU A 8 -7.83 -39.12 12.21
C LEU A 8 -6.46 -38.45 12.43
N ILE A 9 -5.42 -38.85 11.70
CA ILE A 9 -4.06 -38.30 11.86
C ILE A 9 -3.79 -37.13 10.93
N THR A 10 -4.60 -36.93 9.89
CA THR A 10 -4.40 -35.84 8.90
C THR A 10 -5.01 -34.50 9.32
N ILE A 11 -5.78 -34.44 10.42
CA ILE A 11 -6.45 -33.19 10.88
C ILE A 11 -5.69 -32.49 12.03
N LEU A 12 -4.62 -33.08 12.56
CA LEU A 12 -3.93 -32.55 13.75
C LEU A 12 -2.64 -31.74 13.47
N ILE A 13 -2.38 -31.31 12.23
CA ILE A 13 -1.21 -30.48 11.87
C ILE A 13 -1.58 -29.03 11.54
N LEU A 14 -2.78 -28.58 11.82
CA LEU A 14 -3.26 -27.22 11.53
C LEU A 14 -3.34 -26.31 12.77
N GLY A 15 -2.39 -26.40 13.70
CA GLY A 15 -2.50 -25.71 15.00
C GLY A 15 -1.31 -24.91 15.49
N THR A 16 -0.39 -24.45 14.65
CA THR A 16 0.59 -23.45 15.07
C THR A 16 0.31 -22.12 14.39
N SER A 17 -0.59 -21.34 14.99
CA SER A 17 -0.80 -19.95 14.61
C SER A 17 0.45 -19.16 14.97
N PHE A 18 1.42 -19.08 14.08
CA PHE A 18 2.44 -18.06 14.15
C PHE A 18 1.76 -16.70 13.98
N SER A 19 1.83 -15.86 15.01
CA SER A 19 1.41 -14.47 14.93
C SER A 19 2.39 -13.73 14.03
N ILE A 20 2.16 -13.77 12.73
CA ILE A 20 2.93 -13.06 11.73
C ILE A 20 2.47 -11.61 11.77
N SER A 21 3.37 -10.70 12.09
CA SER A 21 3.09 -9.28 12.31
C SER A 21 3.65 -8.36 11.22
N ALA A 22 3.82 -8.81 10.00
CA ALA A 22 4.05 -7.90 8.90
C ALA A 22 2.69 -7.56 8.29
N GLN A 23 2.23 -6.32 8.38
CA GLN A 23 0.87 -5.96 7.97
C GLN A 23 0.90 -4.64 7.20
N GLN A 24 0.29 -4.62 6.01
CA GLN A 24 0.09 -3.42 5.23
C GLN A 24 -1.39 -3.05 5.13
N ARG A 25 -2.22 -3.87 4.49
CA ARG A 25 -3.64 -3.55 4.34
C ARG A 25 -4.41 -3.54 5.67
N PRO A 26 -5.38 -2.63 5.85
CA PRO A 26 -5.87 -1.60 4.91
C PRO A 26 -5.03 -0.32 4.88
N LEU A 27 -3.84 -0.32 5.51
CA LEU A 27 -2.93 0.80 5.65
C LEU A 27 -1.94 0.88 4.47
N ILE A 28 -1.40 2.07 4.23
CA ILE A 28 -0.32 2.33 3.27
C ILE A 28 1.03 2.47 4.01
N THR A 29 0.99 3.00 5.23
CA THR A 29 2.19 3.14 6.07
C THR A 29 2.79 1.77 6.36
N GLU A 30 4.08 1.60 6.07
CA GLU A 30 4.80 0.34 6.24
C GLU A 30 5.19 0.05 7.68
N ASP A 31 5.01 -1.19 8.10
CA ASP A 31 5.59 -1.74 9.33
C ASP A 31 7.05 -2.18 9.09
N VAL A 32 7.86 -2.13 10.13
CA VAL A 32 9.26 -2.62 10.12
C VAL A 32 9.35 -4.15 10.04
N ASP A 33 8.31 -4.85 10.48
CA ASP A 33 8.33 -6.31 10.50
C ASP A 33 8.39 -6.90 9.10
N ILE A 34 9.18 -7.97 8.98
CA ILE A 34 9.37 -8.77 7.76
C ILE A 34 8.45 -9.98 7.84
N ILE A 35 7.84 -10.38 6.73
CA ILE A 35 7.11 -11.65 6.67
C ILE A 35 8.08 -12.82 6.87
N PRO A 36 7.63 -14.01 7.32
CA PRO A 36 8.51 -15.13 7.55
C PRO A 36 9.34 -15.47 6.32
N PRO A 37 10.63 -15.77 6.51
CA PRO A 37 11.51 -16.16 5.41
C PRO A 37 10.99 -17.40 4.68
N GLY A 38 11.05 -17.38 3.35
CA GLY A 38 10.57 -18.46 2.50
C GLY A 38 9.06 -18.46 2.27
N THR A 39 8.32 -17.47 2.79
CA THR A 39 6.88 -17.31 2.57
C THR A 39 6.56 -16.19 1.58
N ILE A 40 5.36 -16.23 1.03
CA ILE A 40 4.82 -15.18 0.17
C ILE A 40 3.51 -14.70 0.78
N ARG A 41 3.35 -13.39 0.92
CA ARG A 41 2.09 -12.75 1.21
C ARG A 41 1.47 -12.26 -0.08
N ILE A 42 0.21 -12.60 -0.28
CA ILE A 42 -0.60 -12.17 -1.43
C ILE A 42 -1.72 -11.30 -0.89
N GLU A 43 -1.81 -10.08 -1.41
CA GLU A 43 -2.86 -9.13 -1.09
C GLU A 43 -3.65 -8.79 -2.33
N ALA A 44 -4.97 -8.72 -2.22
CA ALA A 44 -5.85 -8.27 -3.28
C ALA A 44 -6.97 -7.41 -2.71
N GLY A 45 -7.43 -6.42 -3.48
CA GLY A 45 -8.49 -5.54 -3.01
C GLY A 45 -9.11 -4.68 -4.08
N ILE A 46 -10.10 -3.91 -3.63
CA ILE A 46 -10.83 -2.92 -4.42
C ILE A 46 -10.90 -1.64 -3.59
N ASP A 47 -10.63 -0.51 -4.23
CA ASP A 47 -10.82 0.82 -3.64
C ASP A 47 -11.91 1.55 -4.41
N PHE A 48 -12.78 2.27 -3.69
CA PHE A 48 -13.75 3.20 -4.21
C PHE A 48 -13.43 4.58 -3.67
N LEU A 49 -12.99 5.51 -4.53
CA LEU A 49 -12.51 6.83 -4.16
C LEU A 49 -13.38 7.91 -4.83
N GLN A 50 -13.94 8.81 -4.04
CA GLN A 50 -14.78 9.89 -4.51
C GLN A 50 -13.97 11.16 -4.75
N GLY A 51 -14.22 11.83 -5.86
CA GLY A 51 -13.60 13.10 -6.19
C GLY A 51 -12.08 12.99 -6.36
N ALA A 52 -11.58 11.92 -6.98
CA ALA A 52 -10.18 11.78 -7.38
C ALA A 52 -9.81 12.88 -8.39
N LYS A 53 -8.62 13.47 -8.22
CA LYS A 53 -8.16 14.63 -9.00
C LYS A 53 -6.88 14.30 -9.74
N TYR A 54 -6.89 14.55 -11.04
CA TYR A 54 -5.77 14.31 -11.94
C TYR A 54 -5.30 15.65 -12.53
N THR A 55 -4.41 16.32 -11.87
CA THR A 55 -3.97 17.68 -12.19
C THR A 55 -3.32 17.80 -13.57
N VAL A 56 -2.63 16.75 -14.04
CA VAL A 56 -1.98 16.70 -15.35
C VAL A 56 -3.01 16.69 -16.48
N SER A 57 -4.09 15.92 -16.32
CA SER A 57 -5.15 15.78 -17.34
C SER A 57 -6.34 16.72 -17.13
N GLY A 58 -6.41 17.37 -15.97
CA GLY A 58 -7.56 18.20 -15.58
C GLY A 58 -8.83 17.39 -15.27
N LEU A 59 -8.75 16.05 -15.22
CA LEU A 59 -9.91 15.22 -14.91
C LEU A 59 -10.18 15.17 -13.41
N THR A 60 -11.45 15.20 -13.04
CA THR A 60 -11.91 14.91 -11.68
C THR A 60 -13.09 13.96 -11.74
N GLY A 61 -13.15 12.99 -10.84
CA GLY A 61 -14.24 12.02 -10.85
C GLY A 61 -14.15 10.98 -9.75
N ASP A 62 -15.03 9.99 -9.83
CA ASP A 62 -15.08 8.90 -8.89
C ASP A 62 -14.30 7.70 -9.45
N LEU A 63 -13.29 7.28 -8.70
CA LEU A 63 -12.32 6.27 -9.13
C LEU A 63 -12.61 4.94 -8.45
N THR A 64 -12.78 3.89 -9.24
CA THR A 64 -12.77 2.51 -8.79
C THR A 64 -11.45 1.86 -9.19
N ARG A 65 -10.70 1.33 -8.21
CA ARG A 65 -9.45 0.60 -8.41
C ARG A 65 -9.72 -0.88 -8.18
N VAL A 66 -9.62 -1.70 -9.22
CA VAL A 66 -9.86 -3.15 -9.14
C VAL A 66 -8.53 -3.88 -9.21
N GLY A 67 -8.37 -4.91 -8.38
CA GLY A 67 -7.11 -5.62 -8.27
C GLY A 67 -6.01 -4.69 -7.73
N VAL A 68 -6.25 -4.07 -6.59
CA VAL A 68 -5.18 -3.46 -5.80
C VAL A 68 -4.39 -4.59 -5.18
N ILE A 69 -3.26 -4.94 -5.79
CA ILE A 69 -2.50 -6.15 -5.48
C ILE A 69 -1.19 -5.83 -4.79
N GLY A 70 -0.78 -6.76 -3.91
CA GLY A 70 0.52 -6.79 -3.28
C GLY A 70 1.06 -8.21 -3.24
N PHE A 71 2.35 -8.36 -3.55
CA PHE A 71 3.10 -9.60 -3.40
C PHE A 71 4.35 -9.30 -2.58
N ASN A 72 4.41 -9.83 -1.36
CA ASN A 72 5.55 -9.66 -0.48
C ASN A 72 6.26 -11.01 -0.32
N VAL A 73 7.55 -11.04 -0.53
CA VAL A 73 8.37 -12.26 -0.51
C VAL A 73 9.42 -12.15 0.59
N GLY A 74 9.33 -12.98 1.61
CA GLY A 74 10.30 -13.05 2.70
C GLY A 74 11.58 -13.74 2.24
N LEU A 75 12.60 -12.98 1.87
CA LEU A 75 13.85 -13.51 1.35
C LEU A 75 14.78 -14.02 2.48
N SER A 76 14.79 -13.32 3.61
CA SER A 76 15.58 -13.66 4.80
C SER A 76 14.89 -13.10 6.05
N PRO A 77 15.39 -13.37 7.27
CA PRO A 77 14.81 -12.79 8.50
C PRO A 77 14.77 -11.26 8.53
N ASN A 78 15.58 -10.61 7.70
CA ASN A 78 15.72 -9.16 7.69
C ASN A 78 15.38 -8.51 6.35
N VAL A 79 15.05 -9.29 5.31
CA VAL A 79 14.83 -8.75 3.96
C VAL A 79 13.53 -9.29 3.37
N GLU A 80 12.73 -8.39 2.86
CA GLU A 80 11.48 -8.64 2.15
C GLU A 80 11.49 -7.90 0.80
N PHE A 81 11.13 -8.59 -0.26
CA PHE A 81 10.90 -8.00 -1.56
C PHE A 81 9.39 -7.81 -1.78
N GLN A 82 9.00 -6.69 -2.38
CA GLN A 82 7.63 -6.27 -2.53
C GLN A 82 7.32 -5.88 -3.97
N ILE A 83 6.17 -6.31 -4.46
CA ILE A 83 5.57 -5.87 -5.73
C ILE A 83 4.17 -5.37 -5.40
N GLU A 84 3.87 -4.12 -5.73
CA GLU A 84 2.58 -3.50 -5.47
C GLU A 84 2.05 -2.84 -6.73
N GLY A 85 0.74 -2.80 -6.90
CA GLY A 85 0.14 -2.12 -8.05
C GLY A 85 -1.37 -2.22 -8.11
N VAL A 86 -1.92 -1.71 -9.19
CA VAL A 86 -3.35 -1.77 -9.48
C VAL A 86 -3.55 -2.35 -10.86
N ALA A 87 -4.29 -3.45 -10.96
CA ALA A 87 -4.53 -4.11 -12.23
C ALA A 87 -5.35 -3.21 -13.17
N GLN A 88 -6.40 -2.57 -12.66
CA GLN A 88 -7.27 -1.73 -13.47
C GLN A 88 -7.89 -0.58 -12.66
N ASN A 89 -7.82 0.61 -13.22
CA ASN A 89 -8.47 1.82 -12.75
C ASN A 89 -9.68 2.16 -13.66
N PHE A 90 -10.79 2.54 -13.06
CA PHE A 90 -11.98 3.04 -13.75
C PHE A 90 -12.37 4.39 -13.14
N LEU A 91 -12.30 5.45 -13.91
CA LEU A 91 -12.71 6.79 -13.51
C LEU A 91 -14.08 7.12 -14.16
N SER A 92 -15.07 7.41 -13.34
CA SER A 92 -16.29 8.10 -13.77
C SER A 92 -16.01 9.61 -13.74
N ILE A 93 -15.99 10.26 -14.88
CA ILE A 93 -15.57 11.67 -15.01
C ILE A 93 -16.73 12.58 -14.61
N ASN A 94 -16.53 13.35 -13.54
CA ASN A 94 -17.50 14.33 -13.03
C ASN A 94 -17.23 15.74 -13.57
N SER A 95 -15.95 16.09 -13.81
CA SER A 95 -15.58 17.37 -14.40
C SER A 95 -14.28 17.29 -15.19
N ARG A 96 -14.10 18.24 -16.11
CA ARG A 96 -12.90 18.38 -16.94
C ARG A 96 -12.39 19.81 -16.86
N GLY A 97 -11.14 19.96 -16.47
CA GLY A 97 -10.37 21.20 -16.57
C GLY A 97 -9.41 21.17 -17.76
N PRO A 98 -8.58 22.19 -17.90
CA PRO A 98 -7.51 22.21 -18.89
C PRO A 98 -6.56 21.05 -18.69
N SER A 99 -6.23 20.31 -19.75
CA SER A 99 -5.23 19.28 -19.74
C SER A 99 -3.87 19.83 -20.15
N ALA A 100 -2.84 19.47 -19.42
CA ALA A 100 -1.46 19.83 -19.75
C ALA A 100 -0.80 18.86 -20.74
N VAL A 101 -1.48 17.75 -21.06
CA VAL A 101 -1.02 16.71 -21.99
C VAL A 101 -2.14 16.35 -22.97
N PRO A 102 -1.82 15.87 -24.18
CA PRO A 102 -2.82 15.37 -25.12
C PRO A 102 -3.55 14.15 -24.52
N LEU A 103 -4.87 14.15 -24.58
CA LEU A 103 -5.69 13.02 -24.13
C LEU A 103 -6.26 12.28 -25.34
N SER A 104 -6.21 10.95 -25.28
CA SER A 104 -6.83 10.01 -26.22
C SER A 104 -8.23 9.58 -25.75
N LEU A 105 -9.02 10.54 -25.26
CA LEU A 105 -10.40 10.33 -24.84
C LEU A 105 -11.32 10.97 -25.86
N ASP A 106 -12.42 10.28 -26.20
CA ASP A 106 -13.44 10.85 -27.08
C ASP A 106 -14.01 12.15 -26.48
N PRO A 107 -14.33 13.16 -27.30
CA PRO A 107 -15.03 14.34 -26.84
C PRO A 107 -16.35 13.94 -26.17
N GLY A 108 -16.52 14.30 -24.90
CA GLY A 108 -17.71 13.94 -24.13
C GLY A 108 -17.73 12.54 -23.48
N ALA A 109 -16.64 11.77 -23.55
CA ALA A 109 -16.56 10.51 -22.81
C ALA A 109 -16.80 10.73 -21.30
N ASN A 110 -17.67 9.95 -20.69
CA ASN A 110 -18.00 10.05 -19.27
C ASN A 110 -17.12 9.18 -18.38
N SER A 111 -16.17 8.44 -18.96
CA SER A 111 -15.28 7.55 -18.23
C SER A 111 -13.92 7.44 -18.88
N ALA A 112 -12.93 7.11 -18.07
CA ALA A 112 -11.61 6.69 -18.50
C ALA A 112 -11.19 5.43 -17.74
N ASN A 113 -10.38 4.61 -18.37
CA ASN A 113 -9.82 3.44 -17.71
C ASN A 113 -8.36 3.25 -18.11
N ASP A 114 -7.56 2.70 -17.20
CA ASP A 114 -6.14 2.42 -17.42
C ASP A 114 -5.62 1.45 -16.38
N THR A 115 -4.50 0.80 -16.66
CA THR A 115 -3.73 0.07 -15.64
C THR A 115 -3.13 1.06 -14.63
N GLY A 116 -2.81 0.61 -13.43
CA GLY A 116 -2.00 1.38 -12.50
C GLY A 116 -0.51 1.20 -12.75
N ASP A 117 0.29 2.12 -12.23
CA ASP A 117 1.74 1.96 -12.18
C ASP A 117 2.12 0.98 -11.08
N PHE A 118 3.04 0.06 -11.38
CA PHE A 118 3.54 -0.92 -10.43
C PHE A 118 4.76 -0.39 -9.70
N THR A 119 4.90 -0.80 -8.44
CA THR A 119 6.03 -0.49 -7.57
C THR A 119 6.80 -1.75 -7.24
N LEU A 120 8.09 -1.72 -7.40
CA LEU A 120 9.03 -2.73 -6.91
C LEU A 120 9.80 -2.14 -5.75
N ALA A 121 9.80 -2.82 -4.61
CA ALA A 121 10.48 -2.33 -3.42
C ALA A 121 11.21 -3.44 -2.66
N THR A 122 12.18 -3.04 -1.87
CA THR A 122 12.86 -3.89 -0.91
C THR A 122 12.75 -3.24 0.47
N LYS A 123 12.35 -4.03 1.45
CA LYS A 123 12.30 -3.65 2.85
C LYS A 123 13.36 -4.42 3.63
N ILE A 124 14.16 -3.72 4.43
CA ILE A 124 15.24 -4.26 5.23
C ILE A 124 15.01 -3.90 6.70
N LYS A 125 14.93 -4.90 7.56
CA LYS A 125 14.92 -4.69 9.01
C LYS A 125 16.37 -4.52 9.49
N LEU A 126 16.69 -3.30 9.89
CA LEU A 126 18.04 -2.93 10.38
C LEU A 126 18.23 -3.29 11.86
N ARG A 127 17.18 -3.18 12.67
CA ARG A 127 17.19 -3.48 14.10
C ARG A 127 15.86 -4.04 14.55
N ALA A 128 15.88 -5.14 15.25
CA ALA A 128 14.71 -5.70 15.91
C ALA A 128 14.28 -4.82 17.10
N GLU A 129 13.00 -4.86 17.44
CA GLU A 129 12.47 -4.23 18.64
C GLU A 129 13.09 -4.87 19.90
N THR A 130 13.36 -4.04 20.89
CA THR A 130 13.79 -4.47 22.23
C THR A 130 12.88 -3.86 23.29
N ALA A 131 12.97 -4.31 24.53
CA ALA A 131 12.20 -3.71 25.63
C ALA A 131 12.40 -2.19 25.74
N ARG A 132 13.62 -1.71 25.46
CA ARG A 132 14.01 -0.30 25.61
C ARG A 132 14.02 0.50 24.30
N GLY A 133 14.03 -0.13 23.13
CA GLY A 133 14.18 0.57 21.84
C GLY A 133 13.20 0.08 20.77
N PRO A 134 12.80 0.97 19.84
CA PRO A 134 11.95 0.60 18.73
C PRO A 134 12.68 -0.27 17.72
N SER A 135 11.93 -0.98 16.87
CA SER A 135 12.47 -1.57 15.64
C SER A 135 12.79 -0.45 14.64
N LEU A 136 13.80 -0.69 13.80
CA LEU A 136 14.22 0.21 12.73
C LEU A 136 14.34 -0.58 11.43
N GLY A 137 13.90 0.04 10.34
CA GLY A 137 14.00 -0.52 9.01
C GLY A 137 14.26 0.56 7.96
N PHE A 138 14.50 0.10 6.77
CA PHE A 138 14.63 0.92 5.58
C PHE A 138 13.87 0.27 4.43
N ARG A 139 13.10 1.06 3.70
CA ARG A 139 12.39 0.64 2.49
C ARG A 139 12.80 1.54 1.34
N PHE A 140 13.13 0.96 0.20
CA PHE A 140 13.43 1.69 -1.02
C PHE A 140 12.84 0.97 -2.22
N GLY A 141 12.58 1.70 -3.28
CA GLY A 141 11.97 1.11 -4.47
C GLY A 141 11.83 2.08 -5.62
N VAL A 142 11.24 1.55 -6.67
CA VAL A 142 10.94 2.28 -7.90
C VAL A 142 9.50 2.01 -8.32
N GLN A 143 8.82 3.04 -8.77
CA GLN A 143 7.56 2.94 -9.48
C GLN A 143 7.85 2.87 -10.97
N LEU A 144 7.24 1.91 -11.65
CA LEU A 144 7.41 1.65 -13.07
C LEU A 144 6.31 2.36 -13.88
N PRO A 145 6.61 2.87 -15.08
CA PRO A 145 5.66 3.59 -15.92
C PRO A 145 4.77 2.61 -16.72
N ASN A 146 3.84 1.94 -16.04
CA ASN A 146 2.95 0.95 -16.67
C ASN A 146 1.63 1.54 -17.16
N SER A 147 1.25 2.72 -16.68
CA SER A 147 0.03 3.42 -17.10
C SER A 147 0.20 4.14 -18.43
N ASN A 148 -0.92 4.58 -19.01
CA ASN A 148 -0.91 5.38 -20.22
C ASN A 148 -1.39 6.80 -19.92
N GLN A 149 -0.48 7.78 -19.93
CA GLN A 149 -0.78 9.17 -19.63
C GLN A 149 -1.92 9.74 -20.48
N SER A 150 -2.04 9.34 -21.76
CA SER A 150 -3.08 9.83 -22.65
C SER A 150 -4.50 9.39 -22.25
N ARG A 151 -4.63 8.40 -21.35
CA ARG A 151 -5.91 7.99 -20.75
C ARG A 151 -6.36 8.93 -19.62
N GLY A 152 -5.49 9.84 -19.18
CA GLY A 152 -5.80 10.92 -18.25
C GLY A 152 -5.81 10.55 -16.77
N ILE A 153 -5.57 9.30 -16.41
CA ILE A 153 -5.57 8.80 -15.01
C ILE A 153 -4.25 8.18 -14.56
N GLY A 154 -3.28 8.06 -15.46
CA GLY A 154 -1.93 7.60 -15.18
C GLY A 154 -0.90 8.70 -15.43
N LEU A 155 0.22 8.66 -14.72
CA LEU A 155 1.34 9.57 -14.95
C LEU A 155 2.35 9.00 -15.95
N ASN A 156 2.46 7.67 -16.03
CA ASN A 156 3.44 6.96 -16.88
C ASN A 156 4.87 7.47 -16.65
N GLN A 157 5.27 7.59 -15.38
CA GLN A 157 6.57 8.12 -14.98
C GLN A 157 7.30 7.13 -14.08
N THR A 158 8.62 7.07 -14.24
CA THR A 158 9.49 6.34 -13.31
C THR A 158 9.77 7.24 -12.11
N ASN A 159 9.42 6.78 -10.92
CA ASN A 159 9.70 7.46 -9.65
C ASN A 159 10.55 6.55 -8.76
N ALA A 160 11.45 7.12 -7.98
CA ALA A 160 12.25 6.39 -7.00
C ALA A 160 11.99 6.93 -5.59
N PHE A 161 12.08 6.08 -4.58
CA PHE A 161 11.88 6.49 -3.20
C PHE A 161 12.76 5.69 -2.23
N GLY A 162 12.96 6.29 -1.04
CA GLY A 162 13.58 5.65 0.10
C GLY A 162 12.98 6.19 1.41
N SER A 163 12.73 5.32 2.39
CA SER A 163 12.09 5.66 3.66
C SER A 163 12.74 4.94 4.83
N ILE A 164 12.92 5.65 5.93
CA ILE A 164 13.24 5.07 7.23
C ILE A 164 11.92 4.63 7.87
N LEU A 165 11.92 3.43 8.43
CA LEU A 165 10.79 2.82 9.11
C LEU A 165 11.12 2.71 10.60
N VAL A 166 10.16 3.06 11.45
CA VAL A 166 10.26 2.94 12.91
C VAL A 166 9.02 2.25 13.44
N GLY A 167 9.16 1.25 14.31
CA GLY A 167 8.04 0.53 14.88
C GLY A 167 8.20 0.23 16.37
N LYS A 168 7.10 0.25 17.11
CA LYS A 168 7.08 -0.09 18.54
C LYS A 168 5.75 -0.74 18.92
N LYS A 169 5.84 -1.86 19.65
CA LYS A 169 4.69 -2.56 20.19
C LYS A 169 4.50 -2.20 21.66
N PHE A 170 3.28 -1.91 22.05
CA PHE A 170 2.90 -1.52 23.40
C PHE A 170 1.84 -2.43 23.99
N GLY A 171 1.79 -2.43 25.33
CA GLY A 171 0.84 -3.19 26.11
C GLY A 171 1.22 -4.67 26.28
N ARG A 172 0.41 -5.38 27.07
CA ARG A 172 0.59 -6.82 27.27
C ARG A 172 0.46 -7.53 25.92
N ASP A 173 1.40 -8.41 25.59
CA ASP A 173 1.46 -9.19 24.34
C ASP A 173 1.50 -8.34 23.05
N GLY A 174 2.00 -7.09 23.11
CA GLY A 174 2.10 -6.21 21.96
C GLY A 174 0.76 -5.90 21.30
N ARG A 175 -0.30 -5.66 22.08
CA ARG A 175 -1.66 -5.43 21.55
C ARG A 175 -1.77 -4.20 20.67
N LEU A 176 -1.00 -3.15 20.96
CA LEU A 176 -0.92 -1.96 20.14
C LEU A 176 0.42 -1.96 19.40
N ASN A 177 0.39 -2.13 18.10
CA ASN A 177 1.55 -1.94 17.22
C ASN A 177 1.45 -0.54 16.59
N THR A 178 2.45 0.30 16.84
CA THR A 178 2.57 1.64 16.23
C THR A 178 3.80 1.68 15.36
N PHE A 179 3.69 2.33 14.22
CA PHE A 179 4.81 2.46 13.30
C PHE A 179 4.68 3.74 12.48
N GLY A 180 5.79 4.17 11.92
CA GLY A 180 5.84 5.36 11.10
C GLY A 180 6.96 5.29 10.09
N ASN A 181 6.79 6.08 9.04
CA ASN A 181 7.69 6.18 7.90
C ASN A 181 8.03 7.65 7.68
N LEU A 182 9.30 7.91 7.41
CA LEU A 182 9.75 9.21 6.91
C LEU A 182 10.74 8.95 5.78
N GLY A 183 10.50 9.55 4.63
CA GLY A 183 11.30 9.29 3.45
C GLY A 183 11.32 10.43 2.46
N LEU A 184 12.01 10.18 1.37
CA LEU A 184 12.08 11.03 0.19
C LEU A 184 11.65 10.23 -1.03
N ALA A 185 10.94 10.88 -1.94
CA ALA A 185 10.67 10.35 -3.26
C ALA A 185 11.08 11.39 -4.31
N ILE A 186 11.70 10.91 -5.38
CA ILE A 186 12.05 11.69 -6.56
C ILE A 186 10.95 11.43 -7.58
N LEU A 187 10.13 12.45 -7.82
CA LEU A 187 9.00 12.37 -8.76
C LEU A 187 9.39 13.02 -10.08
N THR A 188 9.18 12.29 -11.17
CA THR A 188 9.32 12.84 -12.50
C THR A 188 8.06 13.63 -12.86
N ALA A 189 8.21 14.90 -13.21
CA ALA A 189 7.10 15.73 -13.65
C ALA A 189 6.76 15.45 -15.13
N PRO A 190 5.50 15.05 -15.45
CA PRO A 190 5.16 14.66 -16.82
C PRO A 190 5.25 15.78 -17.86
N THR A 191 5.12 17.04 -17.40
CA THR A 191 5.04 18.22 -18.26
C THR A 191 6.28 19.07 -18.26
N ALA A 192 7.25 18.77 -17.40
CA ALA A 192 8.48 19.54 -17.26
C ALA A 192 9.68 18.59 -17.42
N LEU A 193 10.22 18.51 -18.62
CA LEU A 193 11.39 17.71 -18.93
C LEU A 193 12.59 18.12 -18.05
N PHE A 194 13.30 17.13 -17.50
CA PHE A 194 14.50 17.29 -16.67
C PHE A 194 14.32 18.03 -15.34
N THR A 195 13.11 18.20 -14.85
CA THR A 195 12.90 18.70 -13.49
C THR A 195 12.81 17.56 -12.50
N GLN A 196 13.69 17.55 -11.51
CA GLN A 196 13.50 16.72 -10.31
C GLN A 196 12.55 17.44 -9.35
N ASN A 197 11.62 16.67 -8.79
CA ASN A 197 10.77 17.12 -7.71
C ASN A 197 10.91 16.15 -6.56
N ASP A 198 11.67 16.58 -5.57
CA ASP A 198 11.85 15.84 -4.35
C ASP A 198 10.66 16.13 -3.43
N VAL A 199 9.99 15.10 -3.00
CA VAL A 199 8.91 15.20 -2.02
C VAL A 199 9.29 14.42 -0.78
N ILE A 200 8.93 14.96 0.38
CA ILE A 200 8.98 14.23 1.64
C ILE A 200 7.77 13.32 1.69
N THR A 201 7.99 12.03 1.94
CA THR A 201 6.93 11.06 2.22
C THR A 201 6.87 10.78 3.71
N TYR A 202 5.67 10.67 4.25
CA TYR A 202 5.48 10.43 5.67
C TYR A 202 4.25 9.55 5.93
N GLY A 203 4.27 8.85 7.06
CA GLY A 203 3.14 8.09 7.53
C GLY A 203 3.29 7.76 9.01
N VAL A 204 2.19 7.76 9.73
CA VAL A 204 2.09 7.27 11.10
C VAL A 204 0.84 6.41 11.20
N ALA A 205 1.01 5.21 11.74
CA ALA A 205 -0.05 4.22 11.83
C ALA A 205 -0.06 3.49 13.16
N GLY A 206 -1.22 2.91 13.47
CA GLY A 206 -1.40 2.05 14.63
C GLY A 206 -2.39 0.94 14.34
N ILE A 207 -2.09 -0.26 14.85
CA ILE A 207 -2.98 -1.42 14.83
C ILE A 207 -3.21 -1.88 16.26
N PHE A 208 -4.46 -1.85 16.68
CA PHE A 208 -4.88 -2.33 17.98
C PHE A 208 -5.58 -3.68 17.86
N ARG A 209 -4.95 -4.73 18.37
CA ARG A 209 -5.51 -6.08 18.41
C ARG A 209 -6.53 -6.21 19.55
N VAL A 210 -7.82 -6.22 19.18
CA VAL A 210 -8.94 -6.40 20.13
C VAL A 210 -8.94 -7.83 20.67
N ASN A 211 -8.83 -8.81 19.76
CA ASN A 211 -8.73 -10.23 20.08
C ASN A 211 -7.91 -10.96 18.99
N LYS A 212 -7.89 -12.30 18.98
CA LYS A 212 -7.12 -13.09 18.00
C LYS A 212 -7.62 -12.94 16.57
N GLN A 213 -8.88 -12.60 16.38
CA GLN A 213 -9.54 -12.53 15.05
C GLN A 213 -9.74 -11.09 14.58
N PHE A 214 -9.85 -10.12 15.50
CA PHE A 214 -10.25 -8.76 15.20
C PHE A 214 -9.20 -7.74 15.63
N SER A 215 -8.85 -6.82 14.73
CA SER A 215 -8.00 -5.65 15.00
C SER A 215 -8.61 -4.39 14.39
N ILE A 216 -8.35 -3.26 15.03
CA ILE A 216 -8.67 -1.92 14.53
C ILE A 216 -7.37 -1.31 14.05
N ALA A 217 -7.40 -0.64 12.90
CA ALA A 217 -6.23 -0.03 12.28
C ALA A 217 -6.55 1.41 11.88
N GLY A 218 -5.58 2.30 12.07
CA GLY A 218 -5.71 3.69 11.64
C GLY A 218 -4.37 4.29 11.25
N GLU A 219 -4.40 5.25 10.33
CA GLU A 219 -3.21 5.96 9.88
C GLU A 219 -3.51 7.37 9.37
N VAL A 220 -2.47 8.17 9.34
CA VAL A 220 -2.35 9.36 8.49
C VAL A 220 -1.07 9.22 7.70
N ASN A 221 -1.16 9.37 6.38
CA ASN A 221 -0.02 9.29 5.48
C ASN A 221 -0.11 10.37 4.40
N GLY A 222 1.01 10.62 3.74
CA GLY A 222 1.04 11.58 2.65
C GLY A 222 2.42 11.84 2.09
N ARG A 223 2.45 12.80 1.18
CA ARG A 223 3.67 13.40 0.65
C ARG A 223 3.56 14.91 0.69
N ALA A 224 4.67 15.61 0.95
CA ALA A 224 4.79 17.04 0.92
C ALA A 224 5.81 17.45 -0.13
N ASN A 225 5.39 18.24 -1.12
CA ASN A 225 6.31 18.86 -2.06
C ASN A 225 7.02 20.01 -1.33
N THR A 226 8.35 20.00 -1.36
CA THR A 226 9.18 20.95 -0.60
C THR A 226 9.61 22.17 -1.42
N ARG A 227 9.19 22.25 -2.70
CA ARG A 227 9.52 23.41 -3.53
C ARG A 227 8.81 24.67 -3.07
N PRO A 228 9.50 25.83 -3.07
CA PRO A 228 8.84 27.12 -2.91
C PRO A 228 7.86 27.36 -4.08
N GLY A 229 6.62 27.74 -3.79
CA GLY A 229 5.56 27.94 -4.77
C GLY A 229 4.87 26.65 -5.20
N ASP A 230 4.17 26.72 -6.33
CA ASP A 230 3.44 25.55 -6.86
C ASP A 230 4.42 24.55 -7.47
N GLY A 231 4.34 23.31 -7.03
CA GLY A 231 5.07 22.20 -7.65
C GLY A 231 4.55 21.90 -9.05
N PRO A 232 5.36 21.28 -9.93
CA PRO A 232 4.87 20.81 -11.22
C PRO A 232 3.67 19.87 -11.08
N LEU A 233 2.77 19.91 -12.06
CA LEU A 233 1.58 19.07 -12.10
C LEU A 233 1.93 17.58 -11.94
N GLY A 234 1.20 16.88 -11.10
CA GLY A 234 1.44 15.48 -10.73
C GLY A 234 2.35 15.28 -9.51
N THR A 235 2.97 16.36 -9.00
CA THR A 235 3.90 16.28 -7.85
C THR A 235 3.38 17.01 -6.61
N GLU A 236 2.11 17.34 -6.57
CA GLU A 236 1.46 18.10 -5.49
C GLU A 236 1.52 17.36 -4.15
N SER A 237 1.43 18.14 -3.09
CA SER A 237 1.28 17.61 -1.72
C SER A 237 -0.06 16.90 -1.58
N GLN A 238 -0.03 15.68 -1.09
CA GLN A 238 -1.21 14.84 -0.86
C GLN A 238 -1.15 14.24 0.54
N ALA A 239 -2.30 14.13 1.19
CA ALA A 239 -2.42 13.46 2.47
C ALA A 239 -3.80 12.84 2.64
N GLU A 240 -3.86 11.73 3.33
CA GLU A 240 -5.10 11.05 3.68
C GLU A 240 -5.04 10.45 5.08
N ALA A 241 -6.21 10.23 5.67
CA ALA A 241 -6.39 9.44 6.87
C ALA A 241 -7.20 8.20 6.55
N ARG A 242 -6.86 7.08 7.17
CA ARG A 242 -7.61 5.82 7.10
C ARG A 242 -7.96 5.33 8.48
N LEU A 243 -9.19 4.80 8.61
CA LEU A 243 -9.64 4.11 9.81
C LEU A 243 -10.38 2.85 9.37
N GLY A 244 -9.98 1.71 9.92
CA GLY A 244 -10.49 0.44 9.46
C GLY A 244 -10.32 -0.70 10.44
N MET A 245 -10.59 -1.89 9.94
CA MET A 245 -10.54 -3.13 10.70
C MET A 245 -9.93 -4.26 9.88
N GLN A 246 -9.39 -5.23 10.59
CA GLN A 246 -8.87 -6.47 10.04
C GLN A 246 -9.57 -7.64 10.74
N ILE A 247 -10.06 -8.59 9.96
CA ILE A 247 -10.74 -9.80 10.45
C ILE A 247 -9.99 -11.02 9.94
N ARG A 248 -9.51 -11.87 10.86
CA ARG A 248 -8.86 -13.15 10.51
C ARG A 248 -9.84 -14.29 10.62
N ALA A 249 -10.04 -15.02 9.53
CA ALA A 249 -10.89 -16.19 9.47
C ALA A 249 -10.33 -17.20 8.45
N SER A 250 -10.32 -18.48 8.80
CA SER A 250 -9.99 -19.59 7.88
C SER A 250 -8.64 -19.42 7.13
N GLY A 251 -7.61 -18.89 7.80
CA GLY A 251 -6.29 -18.66 7.19
C GLY A 251 -6.18 -17.43 6.30
N LEU A 252 -7.28 -16.69 6.12
CA LEU A 252 -7.34 -15.42 5.41
C LEU A 252 -7.46 -14.26 6.40
N ARG A 253 -7.04 -13.07 5.96
CA ARG A 253 -7.32 -11.80 6.62
C ARG A 253 -8.16 -10.94 5.67
N PHE A 254 -9.29 -10.47 6.13
CA PHE A 254 -10.15 -9.51 5.45
C PHE A 254 -9.91 -8.13 6.02
N ASP A 255 -9.75 -7.15 5.15
CA ASP A 255 -9.37 -5.78 5.49
C ASP A 255 -10.43 -4.80 4.96
N PHE A 256 -10.85 -3.86 5.80
CA PHE A 256 -11.84 -2.84 5.47
C PHE A 256 -11.39 -1.51 6.06
N ALA A 257 -11.44 -0.42 5.31
CA ALA A 257 -11.24 0.92 5.87
C ALA A 257 -12.04 1.98 5.12
N GLY A 258 -12.46 3.00 5.86
CA GLY A 258 -12.85 4.30 5.34
C GLY A 258 -11.60 5.16 5.13
N ILE A 259 -11.64 5.99 4.11
CA ILE A 259 -10.55 6.86 3.69
C ILE A 259 -11.08 8.30 3.63
N LYS A 260 -10.28 9.25 4.12
CA LYS A 260 -10.56 10.68 4.06
C LYS A 260 -9.36 11.43 3.52
N GLY A 261 -9.52 12.12 2.41
CA GLY A 261 -8.52 13.05 1.90
C GLY A 261 -8.40 14.29 2.80
N LEU A 262 -7.17 14.71 3.04
CA LEU A 262 -6.83 15.80 3.95
C LEU A 262 -6.30 17.04 3.22
N THR A 263 -5.99 16.93 1.91
CA THR A 263 -5.49 18.04 1.09
C THR A 263 -6.34 18.22 -0.16
N ASN A 264 -6.22 19.37 -0.80
CA ASN A 264 -6.98 19.72 -2.01
C ASN A 264 -6.67 18.82 -3.22
N PHE A 265 -5.51 18.18 -3.25
CA PHE A 265 -5.05 17.33 -4.36
C PHE A 265 -5.24 15.83 -4.09
N THR A 266 -5.82 15.48 -2.96
CA THR A 266 -6.21 14.12 -2.63
C THR A 266 -7.70 13.92 -2.97
N HIS A 267 -8.13 12.68 -3.22
CA HIS A 267 -9.57 12.35 -3.31
C HIS A 267 -10.30 12.80 -2.03
N ASN A 268 -11.59 13.05 -2.14
CA ASN A 268 -12.36 13.61 -1.01
C ASN A 268 -12.59 12.59 0.09
N SER A 269 -12.98 11.36 -0.29
CA SER A 269 -13.25 10.24 0.60
C SER A 269 -13.19 8.93 -0.17
N GLY A 270 -13.26 7.82 0.54
CA GLY A 270 -13.30 6.52 -0.09
C GLY A 270 -13.48 5.38 0.90
N VAL A 271 -13.54 4.18 0.34
CA VAL A 271 -13.49 2.92 1.09
C VAL A 271 -12.55 1.95 0.39
N THR A 272 -11.86 1.12 1.17
CA THR A 272 -11.05 0.03 0.67
C THR A 272 -11.52 -1.28 1.29
N ILE A 273 -11.54 -2.33 0.48
CA ILE A 273 -11.86 -3.70 0.87
C ILE A 273 -10.75 -4.59 0.33
N GLY A 274 -10.25 -5.51 1.14
CA GLY A 274 -9.19 -6.40 0.71
C GLY A 274 -9.19 -7.74 1.41
N VAL A 275 -8.39 -8.63 0.84
CA VAL A 275 -8.08 -9.94 1.39
C VAL A 275 -6.59 -10.17 1.32
N THR A 276 -6.05 -10.78 2.37
CA THR A 276 -4.64 -11.13 2.49
C THR A 276 -4.51 -12.62 2.79
N TYR A 277 -3.59 -13.27 2.11
CA TYR A 277 -3.22 -14.66 2.32
C TYR A 277 -1.72 -14.79 2.50
N ASP A 278 -1.30 -15.44 3.57
CA ASP A 278 0.10 -15.80 3.83
C ASP A 278 0.30 -17.28 3.49
N THR A 279 1.20 -17.58 2.55
CA THR A 279 1.51 -18.97 2.18
C THR A 279 2.27 -19.68 3.31
N PRO A 280 2.23 -21.01 3.39
CA PRO A 280 3.29 -21.75 4.09
C PRO A 280 4.65 -21.48 3.42
N THR A 281 5.73 -21.97 4.02
CA THR A 281 7.08 -21.89 3.40
C THR A 281 7.08 -22.59 2.05
N VAL A 282 7.39 -21.84 0.98
CA VAL A 282 7.36 -22.32 -0.41
C VAL A 282 8.75 -22.47 -1.04
N PHE A 283 9.78 -21.87 -0.42
CA PHE A 283 11.18 -22.01 -0.85
C PHE A 283 12.14 -21.93 0.33
N ALA A 284 13.39 -22.40 0.13
CA ALA A 284 14.43 -22.27 1.13
C ALA A 284 14.92 -20.81 1.20
N PRO A 285 14.79 -20.11 2.34
CA PRO A 285 15.22 -18.73 2.46
C PRO A 285 16.75 -18.61 2.44
N ALA A 286 17.26 -17.43 2.08
CA ALA A 286 18.66 -17.07 2.26
C ALA A 286 19.01 -17.08 3.75
N LYS A 287 20.21 -17.57 4.07
CA LYS A 287 20.73 -17.63 5.45
C LYS A 287 21.24 -16.27 5.91
#